data_dedc497c10ac716916634afd17a09f23
#
_entry.id   dedc497c10ac716916634afd17a09f23
#
_cell.length_a   1.000
_cell.length_b   1.000
_cell.length_c   1.000
_cell.angle_alpha   90.00
_cell.angle_beta   90.00
_cell.angle_gamma   90.00
#
_symmetry.space_group_name_H-M   'P 1'
#
loop_
_entity.id
_entity.type
_entity.pdbx_description
1 polymer ?
#
loop_
_entity_poly.entity_id
_entity_poly.type
_entity_poly.pdbx_seq_one_letter_code
_entity_poly.pdbx_strand_id
1 'polypeptide(L)'
;SATLEQAWDKLEQFEELCKRSWRLEGYVKSTDDRKAVWRKGAKYFNNGSRVHGASIGKALEGPHVHMIILDDILQEFPNLTDEKVIHYIRRVVMPMRLPNAKMLLIGTQKRVGDATDWVEHNKMWDTVRHPALLEDETPRWPEYWSYERLMDEKETMGSRAFESEYMLNPLDPESAVIPYEILNNCLDKGLEMGPAPANDEWDTYMGVDLAVGMDSKNDETAYVIIGFHKPTQERRVLYSWSGKIYAKGQGWLEAQVVSMKELAKRFNPTKIMVESNGYQRLVVHAAADLAGLPVVGHNTGREKHRHDVGIPLIALKMEQEKYTIPWNKEATENSRPGTRKLVDGLSRLIYGKNGRLEGHTPDAVMALWMCELAIHDDHKRKLNYTKWDYFA
;
A
#
# COMPACT_ATOMS: atom_id res chain seq x y z
N SER A 1 -22.98 -1.18 11.13
CA SER A 1 -22.17 -0.19 11.86
C SER A 1 -21.30 -0.85 12.93
N ALA A 2 -20.34 -0.12 13.46
CA ALA A 2 -19.46 -0.61 14.51
C ALA A 2 -20.21 -0.93 15.82
N THR A 3 -21.11 -0.06 16.25
CA THR A 3 -21.95 -0.32 17.42
C THR A 3 -23.41 -0.50 17.07
N LEU A 4 -24.16 -1.15 17.97
CA LEU A 4 -25.60 -1.36 17.81
C LEU A 4 -26.36 -0.03 17.94
N GLU A 5 -25.89 0.85 18.80
CA GLU A 5 -26.47 2.17 18.99
C GLU A 5 -26.38 3.02 17.72
N GLN A 6 -25.20 3.08 17.11
CA GLN A 6 -25.02 3.75 15.82
C GLN A 6 -25.89 3.15 14.71
N ALA A 7 -26.04 1.81 14.67
CA ALA A 7 -26.92 1.18 13.71
C ALA A 7 -28.39 1.60 13.92
N TRP A 8 -28.81 1.76 15.16
CA TRP A 8 -30.16 2.22 15.47
C TRP A 8 -30.39 3.71 15.14
N ASP A 9 -29.44 4.57 15.42
CA ASP A 9 -29.50 5.97 15.08
C ASP A 9 -29.60 6.19 13.56
N LYS A 10 -28.84 5.42 12.78
CA LYS A 10 -28.96 5.40 11.31
C LYS A 10 -30.35 4.94 10.85
N LEU A 11 -30.93 3.93 11.49
CA LEU A 11 -32.29 3.50 11.18
C LEU A 11 -33.35 4.52 11.57
N GLU A 12 -33.13 5.31 12.60
CA GLU A 12 -34.03 6.38 13.00
C GLU A 12 -33.97 7.54 11.99
N GLN A 13 -32.78 7.96 11.58
CA GLN A 13 -32.60 8.92 10.50
C GLN A 13 -33.24 8.44 9.19
N PHE A 14 -33.07 7.17 8.85
CA PHE A 14 -33.71 6.57 7.68
C PHE A 14 -35.26 6.59 7.80
N GLU A 15 -35.81 6.34 8.98
CA GLU A 15 -37.25 6.46 9.25
C GLU A 15 -37.76 7.88 8.99
N GLU A 16 -37.05 8.89 9.49
CA GLU A 16 -37.39 10.29 9.27
C GLU A 16 -37.35 10.68 7.78
N LEU A 17 -36.33 10.22 7.04
CA LEU A 17 -36.26 10.41 5.61
C LEU A 17 -37.45 9.75 4.86
N CYS A 18 -37.83 8.53 5.26
CA CYS A 18 -38.98 7.84 4.68
C CYS A 18 -40.29 8.61 4.92
N LYS A 19 -40.49 9.16 6.13
CA LYS A 19 -41.67 9.95 6.47
C LYS A 19 -41.77 11.28 5.70
N ARG A 20 -40.64 11.90 5.40
CA ARG A 20 -40.56 13.18 4.66
C ARG A 20 -40.59 13.01 3.15
N SER A 21 -40.30 11.83 2.63
CA SER A 21 -40.20 11.58 1.18
C SER A 21 -41.56 11.21 0.62
N TRP A 22 -42.15 12.07 -0.22
CA TRP A 22 -43.38 11.79 -0.94
C TRP A 22 -43.30 10.49 -1.79
N ARG A 23 -42.13 10.10 -2.21
CA ARG A 23 -41.90 8.86 -2.97
C ARG A 23 -41.97 7.61 -2.10
N LEU A 24 -41.69 7.74 -0.81
CA LEU A 24 -41.63 6.64 0.13
C LEU A 24 -42.83 6.59 1.08
N GLU A 25 -43.63 7.63 1.14
CA GLU A 25 -44.81 7.75 2.03
C GLU A 25 -45.77 6.56 1.86
N GLY A 26 -46.03 6.11 0.61
CA GLY A 26 -46.88 4.96 0.34
C GLY A 26 -46.34 3.59 0.79
N TYR A 27 -45.06 3.53 1.14
CA TYR A 27 -44.42 2.32 1.65
C TYR A 27 -44.29 2.32 3.17
N VAL A 28 -44.39 3.46 3.81
CA VAL A 28 -44.37 3.63 5.26
C VAL A 28 -45.68 3.11 5.80
N LYS A 29 -45.63 2.14 6.72
CA LYS A 29 -46.81 1.61 7.34
C LYS A 29 -47.50 2.63 8.24
N SER A 30 -48.81 2.73 8.16
CA SER A 30 -49.64 3.50 9.12
C SER A 30 -49.46 2.94 10.52
N THR A 31 -49.45 3.84 11.51
CA THR A 31 -49.39 3.47 12.94
C THR A 31 -50.55 2.62 13.40
N ASP A 32 -51.65 2.59 12.64
CA ASP A 32 -52.86 1.80 12.95
C ASP A 32 -52.79 0.34 12.49
N ASP A 33 -51.79 -0.01 11.69
CA ASP A 33 -51.58 -1.41 11.25
C ASP A 33 -50.83 -2.19 12.34
N ARG A 34 -51.54 -3.02 13.10
CA ARG A 34 -50.97 -3.88 14.16
C ARG A 34 -49.85 -4.81 13.69
N LYS A 35 -49.66 -5.00 12.39
CA LYS A 35 -48.57 -5.76 11.76
C LYS A 35 -47.38 -4.86 11.41
N ALA A 36 -47.51 -3.54 11.52
CA ALA A 36 -46.45 -2.58 11.25
C ALA A 36 -45.50 -2.51 12.45
N VAL A 37 -44.33 -3.12 12.33
CA VAL A 37 -43.36 -3.10 13.43
C VAL A 37 -42.19 -2.23 13.02
N TRP A 38 -42.28 -0.94 13.31
CA TRP A 38 -41.15 -0.03 13.26
C TRP A 38 -40.49 0.00 14.63
N ARG A 39 -39.61 -0.99 14.86
CA ARG A 39 -38.83 -1.08 16.09
C ARG A 39 -37.52 -0.34 15.93
N LYS A 40 -36.88 -0.01 17.06
CA LYS A 40 -35.58 0.68 17.08
C LYS A 40 -34.53 -0.02 16.17
N GLY A 41 -34.49 -1.35 16.17
CA GLY A 41 -33.55 -2.13 15.38
C GLY A 41 -34.07 -2.71 14.06
N ALA A 42 -35.34 -2.48 13.70
CA ALA A 42 -35.91 -3.06 12.48
C ALA A 42 -37.10 -2.25 11.93
N LYS A 43 -37.14 -2.05 10.60
CA LYS A 43 -38.20 -1.35 9.89
C LYS A 43 -38.82 -2.28 8.86
N TYR A 44 -40.13 -2.42 8.88
CA TYR A 44 -40.91 -3.27 7.96
C TYR A 44 -41.83 -2.39 7.12
N PHE A 45 -41.78 -2.56 5.80
CA PHE A 45 -42.54 -1.76 4.83
C PHE A 45 -43.79 -2.49 4.34
N ASN A 46 -44.75 -1.76 3.76
CA ASN A 46 -45.99 -2.29 3.21
C ASN A 46 -45.77 -3.30 2.09
N ASN A 47 -44.71 -3.10 1.29
CA ASN A 47 -44.36 -4.01 0.20
C ASN A 47 -43.64 -5.29 0.66
N GLY A 48 -43.54 -5.54 1.98
CA GLY A 48 -42.85 -6.67 2.54
C GLY A 48 -41.33 -6.51 2.73
N SER A 49 -40.77 -5.41 2.27
CA SER A 49 -39.32 -5.11 2.49
C SER A 49 -39.02 -4.92 3.97
N ARG A 50 -37.81 -5.28 4.37
CA ARG A 50 -37.36 -5.19 5.76
C ARG A 50 -35.96 -4.63 5.81
N VAL A 51 -35.70 -3.72 6.77
CA VAL A 51 -34.35 -3.19 7.06
C VAL A 51 -34.03 -3.48 8.51
N HIS A 52 -32.86 -4.06 8.75
CA HIS A 52 -32.39 -4.42 10.08
C HIS A 52 -31.04 -3.73 10.36
N GLY A 53 -30.91 -3.15 11.53
CA GLY A 53 -29.64 -2.60 12.03
C GLY A 53 -28.93 -3.64 12.90
N ALA A 54 -27.65 -3.79 12.65
CA ALA A 54 -26.80 -4.71 13.41
C ALA A 54 -25.41 -4.11 13.64
N SER A 55 -24.75 -4.55 14.70
CA SER A 55 -23.34 -4.23 14.97
C SER A 55 -22.42 -5.34 14.50
N ILE A 56 -21.22 -4.96 14.11
CA ILE A 56 -20.16 -5.95 13.82
C ILE A 56 -19.80 -6.76 15.08
N GLY A 57 -19.40 -8.03 14.90
CA GLY A 57 -18.99 -8.89 16.00
C GLY A 57 -20.12 -9.58 16.76
N LYS A 58 -21.40 -9.28 16.47
CA LYS A 58 -22.53 -10.07 17.01
C LYS A 58 -22.93 -11.17 16.05
N ALA A 59 -23.39 -12.30 16.61
CA ALA A 59 -23.94 -13.38 15.81
C ALA A 59 -25.19 -12.88 15.05
N LEU A 60 -25.09 -12.76 13.74
CA LEU A 60 -26.19 -12.49 12.83
C LEU A 60 -26.57 -13.82 12.20
N GLU A 61 -27.25 -14.68 12.97
CA GLU A 61 -27.74 -15.94 12.43
C GLU A 61 -29.12 -15.73 11.78
N GLY A 62 -29.23 -16.12 10.52
CA GLY A 62 -30.49 -16.43 9.88
C GLY A 62 -30.96 -15.62 8.67
N PRO A 63 -30.96 -14.29 8.62
CA PRO A 63 -31.56 -13.63 7.45
C PRO A 63 -30.65 -13.68 6.22
N HIS A 64 -31.14 -14.27 5.15
CA HIS A 64 -30.57 -14.04 3.83
C HIS A 64 -31.13 -12.73 3.26
N VAL A 65 -30.25 -11.85 2.79
CA VAL A 65 -30.60 -10.49 2.42
C VAL A 65 -30.20 -10.13 0.98
N HIS A 66 -30.94 -9.21 0.37
CA HIS A 66 -30.69 -8.71 -0.98
C HIS A 66 -29.66 -7.57 -1.02
N MET A 67 -29.43 -6.91 0.09
CA MET A 67 -28.45 -5.83 0.24
C MET A 67 -27.85 -5.80 1.61
N ILE A 68 -26.55 -5.59 1.67
CA ILE A 68 -25.80 -5.40 2.91
C ILE A 68 -25.08 -4.05 2.80
N ILE A 69 -25.24 -3.20 3.79
CA ILE A 69 -24.50 -1.95 3.93
C ILE A 69 -23.64 -2.06 5.18
N LEU A 70 -22.33 -2.04 4.98
CA LEU A 70 -21.33 -1.94 6.04
C LEU A 70 -20.95 -0.47 6.14
N ASP A 71 -21.52 0.21 7.11
CA ASP A 71 -21.37 1.65 7.27
C ASP A 71 -20.53 1.92 8.53
N ASP A 72 -19.38 2.53 8.32
CA ASP A 72 -18.45 2.98 9.35
C ASP A 72 -18.14 1.87 10.38
N ILE A 73 -17.66 0.73 9.88
CA ILE A 73 -17.45 -0.47 10.69
C ILE A 73 -16.09 -0.49 11.40
N LEU A 74 -15.18 0.41 11.02
CA LEU A 74 -13.84 0.52 11.57
C LEU A 74 -13.84 1.53 12.72
N GLN A 75 -13.92 1.04 13.94
CA GLN A 75 -13.73 1.85 15.14
C GLN A 75 -12.67 1.21 16.03
N GLU A 76 -12.00 2.02 16.82
CA GLU A 76 -11.03 1.54 17.81
C GLU A 76 -11.76 0.88 18.99
N PHE A 77 -11.84 -0.42 18.95
CA PHE A 77 -12.28 -1.22 20.08
C PHE A 77 -11.12 -2.08 20.60
N PRO A 78 -10.87 -2.11 21.90
CA PRO A 78 -9.73 -2.83 22.49
C PRO A 78 -9.67 -4.32 22.14
N ASN A 79 -10.80 -4.93 21.75
CA ASN A 79 -10.91 -6.38 21.49
C ASN A 79 -11.20 -6.73 20.03
N LEU A 80 -11.31 -5.76 19.13
CA LEU A 80 -11.66 -5.97 17.73
C LEU A 80 -10.48 -5.60 16.84
N THR A 81 -9.64 -6.59 16.51
CA THR A 81 -8.53 -6.41 15.57
C THR A 81 -9.04 -6.38 14.14
N ASP A 82 -8.29 -5.76 13.24
CA ASP A 82 -8.64 -5.68 11.81
C ASP A 82 -8.84 -7.07 11.19
N GLU A 83 -8.02 -8.06 11.57
CA GLU A 83 -8.16 -9.44 11.14
C GLU A 83 -9.49 -10.06 11.58
N LYS A 84 -9.95 -9.76 12.79
CA LYS A 84 -11.26 -10.22 13.30
C LYS A 84 -12.40 -9.59 12.52
N VAL A 85 -12.28 -8.30 12.16
CA VAL A 85 -13.27 -7.61 11.33
C VAL A 85 -13.34 -8.23 9.94
N ILE A 86 -12.21 -8.43 9.29
CA ILE A 86 -12.11 -9.08 7.97
C ILE A 86 -12.66 -10.52 8.04
N HIS A 87 -12.28 -11.26 9.08
CA HIS A 87 -12.78 -12.62 9.30
C HIS A 87 -14.31 -12.64 9.47
N TYR A 88 -14.87 -11.72 10.25
CA TYR A 88 -16.31 -11.58 10.44
C TYR A 88 -17.02 -11.25 9.12
N ILE A 89 -16.52 -10.32 8.34
CA ILE A 89 -17.06 -10.01 7.01
C ILE A 89 -17.10 -11.27 6.14
N ARG A 90 -15.99 -12.01 6.07
CA ARG A 90 -15.86 -13.20 5.22
C ARG A 90 -16.72 -14.38 5.69
N ARG A 91 -16.82 -14.61 6.99
CA ARG A 91 -17.43 -15.82 7.54
C ARG A 91 -18.87 -15.66 7.98
N VAL A 92 -19.28 -14.45 8.33
CA VAL A 92 -20.62 -14.17 8.82
C VAL A 92 -21.41 -13.35 7.80
N VAL A 93 -20.87 -12.19 7.39
CA VAL A 93 -21.62 -11.24 6.58
C VAL A 93 -21.77 -11.71 5.13
N MET A 94 -20.68 -12.15 4.50
CA MET A 94 -20.73 -12.58 3.09
C MET A 94 -21.68 -13.77 2.82
N PRO A 95 -21.78 -14.79 3.69
CA PRO A 95 -22.72 -15.89 3.51
C PRO A 95 -24.21 -15.51 3.64
N MET A 96 -24.53 -14.35 4.24
CA MET A 96 -25.92 -13.86 4.35
C MET A 96 -26.50 -13.36 3.01
N ARG A 97 -25.67 -13.21 2.00
CA ARG A 97 -26.12 -12.72 0.69
C ARG A 97 -26.97 -13.75 -0.05
N LEU A 98 -28.11 -13.31 -0.54
CA LEU A 98 -28.83 -14.05 -1.59
C LEU A 98 -28.03 -14.00 -2.92
N PRO A 99 -28.32 -14.91 -3.85
CA PRO A 99 -27.81 -14.77 -5.21
C PRO A 99 -28.16 -13.37 -5.77
N ASN A 100 -27.19 -12.67 -6.36
CA ASN A 100 -27.33 -11.30 -6.87
C ASN A 100 -27.51 -10.20 -5.79
N ALA A 101 -27.32 -10.51 -4.52
CA ALA A 101 -27.32 -9.48 -3.48
C ALA A 101 -26.15 -8.51 -3.65
N LYS A 102 -26.45 -7.23 -3.44
CA LYS A 102 -25.43 -6.17 -3.43
C LYS A 102 -24.82 -6.03 -2.06
N MET A 103 -23.54 -5.67 -2.04
CA MET A 103 -22.83 -5.36 -0.81
C MET A 103 -22.10 -4.04 -0.99
N LEU A 104 -22.25 -3.13 -0.03
CA LEU A 104 -21.62 -1.82 -0.02
C LEU A 104 -20.87 -1.67 1.28
N LEU A 105 -19.62 -1.24 1.20
CA LEU A 105 -18.82 -0.84 2.35
C LEU A 105 -18.53 0.65 2.21
N ILE A 106 -18.89 1.41 3.22
CA ILE A 106 -18.69 2.85 3.33
C ILE A 106 -17.87 3.10 4.60
N GLY A 107 -16.84 3.90 4.49
CA GLY A 107 -16.02 4.28 5.64
C GLY A 107 -14.70 4.90 5.22
N THR A 108 -13.98 5.39 6.20
CA THR A 108 -12.62 5.93 6.04
C THR A 108 -11.62 4.84 6.41
N GLN A 109 -10.61 4.65 5.59
CA GLN A 109 -9.49 3.77 5.92
C GLN A 109 -8.75 4.37 7.13
N LYS A 110 -8.64 3.58 8.19
CA LYS A 110 -7.99 4.05 9.44
C LYS A 110 -6.54 3.58 9.52
N ARG A 111 -6.25 2.42 8.96
CA ARG A 111 -4.93 1.79 9.03
C ARG A 111 -4.65 0.99 7.77
N VAL A 112 -3.38 0.83 7.46
CA VAL A 112 -2.94 -0.14 6.45
C VAL A 112 -3.28 -1.56 6.95
N GLY A 113 -3.89 -2.39 6.11
CA GLY A 113 -4.33 -3.74 6.45
C GLY A 113 -5.69 -3.83 7.14
N ASP A 114 -6.41 -2.73 7.34
CA ASP A 114 -7.78 -2.77 7.84
C ASP A 114 -8.79 -3.33 6.81
N ALA A 115 -10.07 -3.38 7.16
CA ALA A 115 -11.06 -3.99 6.27
C ALA A 115 -11.30 -3.17 4.98
N THR A 116 -11.09 -1.85 4.99
CA THR A 116 -11.18 -1.02 3.77
C THR A 116 -10.00 -1.27 2.85
N ASP A 117 -8.80 -1.34 3.41
CA ASP A 117 -7.58 -1.71 2.68
C ASP A 117 -7.70 -3.12 2.08
N TRP A 118 -8.21 -4.08 2.86
CA TRP A 118 -8.47 -5.43 2.37
C TRP A 118 -9.48 -5.46 1.21
N VAL A 119 -10.55 -4.67 1.28
CA VAL A 119 -11.56 -4.56 0.22
C VAL A 119 -10.93 -3.96 -1.04
N GLU A 120 -10.16 -2.90 -0.92
CA GLU A 120 -9.51 -2.23 -2.05
C GLU A 120 -8.56 -3.15 -2.83
N HIS A 121 -7.83 -4.02 -2.12
CA HIS A 121 -6.91 -4.98 -2.73
C HIS A 121 -7.59 -6.29 -3.15
N ASN A 122 -8.89 -6.42 -2.96
CA ASN A 122 -9.64 -7.63 -3.29
C ASN A 122 -10.39 -7.47 -4.62
N LYS A 123 -10.01 -8.25 -5.62
CA LYS A 123 -10.57 -8.23 -6.99
C LYS A 123 -12.09 -8.45 -7.09
N MET A 124 -12.74 -8.88 -6.00
CA MET A 124 -14.20 -9.09 -5.94
C MET A 124 -14.99 -7.82 -5.62
N TRP A 125 -14.29 -6.71 -5.38
CA TRP A 125 -14.88 -5.44 -5.03
C TRP A 125 -14.44 -4.34 -5.99
N ASP A 126 -15.41 -3.50 -6.36
CA ASP A 126 -15.15 -2.25 -7.04
C ASP A 126 -14.98 -1.16 -5.99
N THR A 127 -13.82 -0.51 -5.96
CA THR A 127 -13.49 0.49 -4.94
C THR A 127 -13.36 1.87 -5.56
N VAL A 128 -13.98 2.86 -4.93
CA VAL A 128 -13.87 4.26 -5.31
C VAL A 128 -13.42 5.06 -4.09
N ARG A 129 -12.36 5.84 -4.24
CA ARG A 129 -11.88 6.76 -3.21
C ARG A 129 -12.40 8.17 -3.48
N HIS A 130 -12.84 8.83 -2.42
CA HIS A 130 -13.35 10.20 -2.45
C HIS A 130 -12.57 11.08 -1.47
N PRO A 131 -11.28 11.41 -1.72
CA PRO A 131 -10.54 12.34 -0.89
C PRO A 131 -11.20 13.72 -0.94
N ALA A 132 -11.05 14.50 0.13
CA ALA A 132 -11.66 15.83 0.24
C ALA A 132 -11.09 16.83 -0.78
N LEU A 133 -9.80 16.71 -1.10
CA LEU A 133 -9.16 17.47 -2.17
C LEU A 133 -8.84 16.55 -3.35
N LEU A 134 -9.03 17.06 -4.55
CA LEU A 134 -8.55 16.46 -5.78
C LEU A 134 -7.04 16.72 -5.92
N GLU A 135 -6.45 16.16 -6.96
CA GLU A 135 -5.01 16.25 -7.21
C GLU A 135 -4.52 17.65 -7.62
N ASP A 136 -5.44 18.48 -8.12
CA ASP A 136 -5.24 19.89 -8.42
C ASP A 136 -5.58 20.81 -7.24
N GLU A 137 -5.70 20.22 -6.05
CA GLU A 137 -6.11 20.88 -4.80
C GLU A 137 -7.55 21.45 -4.81
N THR A 138 -8.35 21.14 -5.83
CA THR A 138 -9.77 21.54 -5.85
C THR A 138 -10.57 20.71 -4.84
N PRO A 139 -11.38 21.33 -3.97
CA PRO A 139 -12.27 20.60 -3.09
C PRO A 139 -13.24 19.72 -3.88
N ARG A 140 -13.42 18.47 -3.46
CA ARG A 140 -14.36 17.55 -4.10
C ARG A 140 -15.82 17.96 -3.93
N TRP A 141 -16.14 18.65 -2.85
CA TRP A 141 -17.48 19.12 -2.51
C TRP A 141 -17.45 20.57 -2.05
N PRO A 142 -17.16 21.54 -2.97
CA PRO A 142 -16.88 22.93 -2.64
C PRO A 142 -18.07 23.66 -1.99
N GLU A 143 -19.32 23.23 -2.25
CA GLU A 143 -20.52 23.85 -1.69
C GLU A 143 -20.63 23.60 -0.17
N TYR A 144 -20.01 22.58 0.35
CA TYR A 144 -20.04 22.22 1.76
C TYR A 144 -18.68 22.32 2.44
N TRP A 145 -17.62 21.94 1.73
CA TRP A 145 -16.23 21.96 2.15
C TRP A 145 -15.41 22.84 1.19
N SER A 146 -15.36 24.18 1.47
CA SER A 146 -14.48 25.06 0.71
C SER A 146 -13.01 24.74 0.98
N TYR A 147 -12.12 25.21 0.12
CA TYR A 147 -10.68 25.03 0.30
C TYR A 147 -10.20 25.64 1.63
N GLU A 148 -10.64 26.86 1.93
CA GLU A 148 -10.29 27.56 3.18
C GLU A 148 -10.72 26.74 4.40
N ARG A 149 -11.96 26.24 4.39
CA ARG A 149 -12.46 25.41 5.50
C ARG A 149 -11.66 24.11 5.65
N LEU A 150 -11.26 23.47 4.57
CA LEU A 150 -10.41 22.28 4.63
C LEU A 150 -9.02 22.60 5.17
N MET A 151 -8.47 23.78 4.85
CA MET A 151 -7.19 24.22 5.40
C MET A 151 -7.29 24.55 6.90
N ASP A 152 -8.36 25.17 7.34
CA ASP A 152 -8.66 25.42 8.77
C ASP A 152 -8.76 24.09 9.54
N GLU A 153 -9.43 23.07 8.98
CA GLU A 153 -9.47 21.73 9.57
C GLU A 153 -8.06 21.10 9.63
N LYS A 154 -7.27 21.24 8.56
CA LYS A 154 -5.89 20.76 8.53
C LYS A 154 -5.02 21.43 9.60
N GLU A 155 -5.18 22.73 9.81
CA GLU A 155 -4.46 23.46 10.86
C GLU A 155 -4.93 23.01 12.25
N THR A 156 -6.24 22.83 12.44
CA THR A 156 -6.84 22.45 13.72
C THR A 156 -6.46 21.03 14.15
N MET A 157 -6.56 20.05 13.25
CA MET A 157 -6.30 18.63 13.59
C MET A 157 -4.87 18.18 13.32
N GLY A 158 -4.10 19.01 12.62
CA GLY A 158 -2.75 18.71 12.16
C GLY A 158 -2.73 17.94 10.83
N SER A 159 -1.66 18.13 10.06
CA SER A 159 -1.50 17.57 8.71
C SER A 159 -1.69 16.06 8.66
N ARG A 160 -1.25 15.33 9.68
CA ARG A 160 -1.35 13.87 9.78
C ARG A 160 -2.79 13.37 9.90
N ALA A 161 -3.56 13.93 10.83
CA ALA A 161 -4.96 13.56 11.00
C ALA A 161 -5.77 13.94 9.74
N PHE A 162 -5.46 15.09 9.14
CA PHE A 162 -6.07 15.52 7.89
C PHE A 162 -5.78 14.54 6.73
N GLU A 163 -4.53 14.09 6.57
CA GLU A 163 -4.17 13.10 5.56
C GLU A 163 -4.93 11.79 5.75
N SER A 164 -5.07 11.31 6.97
CA SER A 164 -5.82 10.09 7.26
C SER A 164 -7.33 10.25 7.03
N GLU A 165 -7.94 11.29 7.61
CA GLU A 165 -9.39 11.39 7.66
C GLU A 165 -10.00 12.02 6.40
N TYR A 166 -9.32 13.02 5.81
CA TYR A 166 -9.82 13.77 4.67
C TYR A 166 -9.19 13.36 3.34
N MET A 167 -7.89 13.01 3.34
CA MET A 167 -7.20 12.61 2.13
C MET A 167 -7.20 11.10 1.91
N LEU A 168 -7.74 10.35 2.86
CA LEU A 168 -7.82 8.89 2.84
C LEU A 168 -6.45 8.20 2.75
N ASN A 169 -5.42 8.85 3.31
CA ASN A 169 -4.06 8.34 3.42
C ASN A 169 -3.80 7.92 4.87
N PRO A 170 -4.15 6.69 5.26
CA PRO A 170 -3.97 6.25 6.63
C PRO A 170 -2.48 6.17 6.94
N LEU A 171 -2.07 6.95 7.89
CA LEU A 171 -0.73 6.91 8.46
C LEU A 171 -0.84 6.44 9.89
N ASP A 172 -0.01 5.48 10.27
CA ASP A 172 0.32 5.29 11.67
C ASP A 172 1.42 6.30 12.04
N PRO A 173 1.07 7.36 12.74
CA PRO A 173 1.92 8.55 12.85
C PRO A 173 3.16 8.36 13.69
N GLU A 174 3.12 7.47 14.67
CA GLU A 174 4.19 7.36 15.66
C GLU A 174 5.22 6.28 15.29
N SER A 175 4.83 5.36 14.41
CA SER A 175 5.66 4.21 14.05
C SER A 175 6.13 4.20 12.59
N ALA A 176 5.64 5.07 11.72
CA ALA A 176 6.03 5.10 10.32
C ALA A 176 7.54 5.38 10.16
N VAL A 177 8.23 4.50 9.45
CA VAL A 177 9.65 4.66 9.12
C VAL A 177 9.85 5.84 8.17
N ILE A 178 8.94 5.99 7.19
CA ILE A 178 8.94 7.09 6.23
C ILE A 178 7.60 7.81 6.34
N PRO A 179 7.59 9.04 6.89
CA PRO A 179 6.39 9.88 6.91
C PRO A 179 5.84 10.11 5.51
N TYR A 180 4.51 10.16 5.39
CA TYR A 180 3.84 10.33 4.10
C TYR A 180 4.31 11.56 3.33
N GLU A 181 4.44 12.70 4.01
CA GLU A 181 4.90 13.95 3.38
C GLU A 181 6.28 13.79 2.74
N ILE A 182 7.20 13.13 3.44
CA ILE A 182 8.55 12.84 2.94
C ILE A 182 8.47 11.93 1.70
N LEU A 183 7.67 10.87 1.78
CA LEU A 183 7.49 9.95 0.65
C LEU A 183 6.85 10.67 -0.54
N ASN A 184 5.81 11.48 -0.31
CA ASN A 184 5.12 12.22 -1.37
C ASN A 184 6.05 13.24 -2.06
N ASN A 185 6.94 13.90 -1.31
CA ASN A 185 7.93 14.82 -1.89
C ASN A 185 8.95 14.13 -2.81
N CYS A 186 9.14 12.81 -2.64
CA CYS A 186 9.98 12.02 -3.53
C CYS A 186 9.29 11.64 -4.85
N LEU A 187 7.97 11.86 -5.00
CA LEU A 187 7.20 11.46 -6.17
C LEU A 187 7.25 12.53 -7.26
N ASP A 188 7.86 12.23 -8.39
CA ASP A 188 7.87 13.12 -9.57
C ASP A 188 6.81 12.69 -10.58
N LYS A 189 5.75 13.50 -10.71
CA LYS A 189 4.61 13.26 -11.60
C LYS A 189 4.93 13.42 -13.08
N GLY A 190 6.00 14.12 -13.41
CA GLY A 190 6.47 14.34 -14.79
C GLY A 190 7.52 13.33 -15.25
N LEU A 191 8.03 12.49 -14.33
CA LEU A 191 9.11 11.56 -14.62
C LEU A 191 8.60 10.16 -14.96
N GLU A 192 9.18 9.55 -15.99
CA GLU A 192 8.95 8.16 -16.37
C GLU A 192 10.12 7.25 -15.97
N MET A 193 9.85 5.94 -15.84
CA MET A 193 10.90 4.94 -15.69
C MET A 193 11.71 4.81 -16.98
N GLY A 194 13.03 4.88 -16.87
CA GLY A 194 13.94 4.76 -17.99
C GLY A 194 15.40 4.85 -17.57
N PRO A 195 16.35 4.65 -18.49
CA PRO A 195 17.78 4.79 -18.20
C PRO A 195 18.14 6.18 -17.68
N ALA A 196 19.18 6.24 -16.85
CA ALA A 196 19.77 7.51 -16.42
C ALA A 196 20.33 8.28 -17.64
N PRO A 197 20.53 9.60 -17.53
CA PRO A 197 21.22 10.37 -18.55
C PRO A 197 22.59 9.75 -18.87
N ALA A 198 22.91 9.67 -20.17
CA ALA A 198 24.16 9.06 -20.63
C ALA A 198 25.32 10.06 -20.45
N ASN A 199 25.77 10.25 -19.20
CA ASN A 199 26.96 11.03 -18.89
C ASN A 199 27.71 10.36 -17.72
N ASP A 200 28.94 10.79 -17.48
CA ASP A 200 29.84 10.20 -16.47
C ASP A 200 29.45 10.58 -15.02
N GLU A 201 28.40 11.39 -14.82
CA GLU A 201 27.95 11.80 -13.50
C GLU A 201 27.02 10.78 -12.83
N TRP A 202 26.45 9.87 -13.59
CA TRP A 202 25.53 8.86 -13.11
C TRP A 202 26.16 7.47 -13.10
N ASP A 203 26.11 6.82 -11.95
CA ASP A 203 26.30 5.38 -11.82
C ASP A 203 24.94 4.70 -11.66
N THR A 204 24.80 3.47 -12.16
CA THR A 204 23.55 2.72 -12.07
C THR A 204 23.76 1.49 -11.19
N TYR A 205 22.84 1.25 -10.28
CA TYR A 205 22.85 0.12 -9.35
C TYR A 205 21.54 -0.65 -9.43
N MET A 206 21.62 -1.97 -9.39
CA MET A 206 20.45 -2.84 -9.42
C MET A 206 20.38 -3.64 -8.14
N GLY A 207 19.25 -3.61 -7.47
CA GLY A 207 18.93 -4.43 -6.31
C GLY A 207 17.90 -5.49 -6.67
N VAL A 208 18.09 -6.69 -6.15
CA VAL A 208 17.25 -7.84 -6.44
C VAL A 208 16.91 -8.58 -5.15
N ASP A 209 15.63 -8.80 -4.96
CA ASP A 209 15.07 -9.73 -3.98
C ASP A 209 14.38 -10.87 -4.72
N LEU A 210 14.82 -12.10 -4.46
CA LEU A 210 14.37 -13.27 -5.21
C LEU A 210 13.38 -14.11 -4.40
N ALA A 211 12.22 -14.40 -4.98
CA ALA A 211 11.31 -15.39 -4.43
C ALA A 211 12.00 -16.75 -4.26
N VAL A 212 11.79 -17.42 -3.14
CA VAL A 212 12.35 -18.75 -2.85
C VAL A 212 11.39 -19.83 -3.35
N GLY A 213 11.67 -20.39 -4.55
CA GLY A 213 10.97 -21.55 -5.10
C GLY A 213 9.65 -21.22 -5.83
N MET A 214 9.15 -22.22 -6.60
CA MET A 214 7.91 -22.08 -7.38
C MET A 214 6.62 -22.21 -6.55
N ASP A 215 6.70 -22.69 -5.33
CA ASP A 215 5.55 -23.05 -4.48
C ASP A 215 5.24 -22.07 -3.36
N SER A 216 6.06 -21.03 -3.15
CA SER A 216 5.75 -20.04 -2.12
C SER A 216 4.55 -19.20 -2.56
N LYS A 217 3.42 -19.33 -1.87
CA LYS A 217 2.17 -18.66 -2.23
C LYS A 217 2.24 -17.13 -2.16
N ASN A 218 3.23 -16.56 -1.49
CA ASN A 218 3.29 -15.16 -1.14
C ASN A 218 4.56 -14.42 -1.57
N ASP A 219 5.66 -15.09 -1.93
CA ASP A 219 6.91 -14.40 -2.26
C ASP A 219 6.96 -14.00 -3.73
N GLU A 220 7.22 -12.73 -3.98
CA GLU A 220 7.44 -12.17 -5.31
C GLU A 220 8.94 -11.93 -5.53
N THR A 221 9.41 -12.05 -6.75
CA THR A 221 10.73 -11.52 -7.12
C THR A 221 10.59 -10.03 -7.36
N ALA A 222 11.50 -9.24 -6.82
CA ALA A 222 11.52 -7.80 -7.02
C ALA A 222 12.86 -7.34 -7.62
N TYR A 223 12.76 -6.41 -8.56
CA TYR A 223 13.90 -5.70 -9.17
C TYR A 223 13.69 -4.21 -8.97
N VAL A 224 14.71 -3.54 -8.44
CA VAL A 224 14.77 -2.08 -8.39
C VAL A 224 16.10 -1.64 -8.99
N ILE A 225 16.07 -0.61 -9.81
CA ILE A 225 17.27 -0.02 -10.41
C ILE A 225 17.30 1.46 -10.06
N ILE A 226 18.42 1.92 -9.53
CA ILE A 226 18.65 3.30 -9.13
C ILE A 226 19.77 3.89 -10.00
N GLY A 227 19.54 5.08 -10.53
CA GLY A 227 20.59 6.01 -10.97
C GLY A 227 21.08 6.80 -9.77
N PHE A 228 22.37 6.78 -9.53
CA PHE A 228 23.03 7.54 -8.48
C PHE A 228 23.86 8.68 -9.11
N HIS A 229 23.48 9.91 -8.83
CA HIS A 229 24.20 11.09 -9.32
C HIS A 229 25.36 11.42 -8.38
N LYS A 230 26.59 11.20 -8.85
CA LYS A 230 27.82 11.33 -8.04
C LYS A 230 27.99 12.70 -7.39
N PRO A 231 27.79 13.85 -8.09
CA PRO A 231 28.01 15.16 -7.49
C PRO A 231 27.02 15.52 -6.38
N THR A 232 25.71 15.27 -6.59
CA THR A 232 24.65 15.67 -5.65
C THR A 232 24.24 14.55 -4.71
N GLN A 233 24.69 13.32 -4.96
CA GLN A 233 24.28 12.11 -4.26
C GLN A 233 22.76 11.83 -4.35
N GLU A 234 22.10 12.33 -5.37
CA GLU A 234 20.70 12.02 -5.65
C GLU A 234 20.52 10.58 -6.13
N ARG A 235 19.38 10.00 -5.80
CA ARG A 235 18.93 8.67 -6.21
C ARG A 235 17.67 8.83 -7.03
N ARG A 236 17.71 8.39 -8.27
CA ARG A 236 16.54 8.33 -9.13
C ARG A 236 16.17 6.87 -9.35
N VAL A 237 14.94 6.49 -9.02
CA VAL A 237 14.43 5.18 -9.39
C VAL A 237 14.25 5.13 -10.90
N LEU A 238 15.05 4.32 -11.57
CA LEU A 238 15.03 4.15 -13.03
C LEU A 238 14.07 3.04 -13.45
N TYR A 239 13.89 2.05 -12.58
CA TYR A 239 13.02 0.90 -12.81
C TYR A 239 12.61 0.29 -11.48
N SER A 240 11.38 -0.16 -11.39
CA SER A 240 10.86 -0.97 -10.29
C SER A 240 9.84 -1.96 -10.83
N TRP A 241 9.98 -3.21 -10.43
CA TRP A 241 9.02 -4.27 -10.75
C TRP A 241 9.04 -5.32 -9.65
N SER A 242 7.87 -5.83 -9.29
CA SER A 242 7.75 -7.02 -8.44
C SER A 242 6.60 -7.90 -8.89
N GLY A 243 6.81 -9.19 -8.84
CA GLY A 243 5.83 -10.17 -9.30
C GLY A 243 6.38 -11.59 -9.34
N LYS A 244 5.56 -12.50 -9.84
CA LYS A 244 5.98 -13.90 -10.04
C LYS A 244 6.58 -14.06 -11.43
N ILE A 245 7.78 -14.61 -11.50
CA ILE A 245 8.42 -14.97 -12.78
C ILE A 245 7.96 -16.37 -13.15
N TYR A 246 7.14 -16.45 -14.19
CA TYR A 246 6.67 -17.71 -14.75
C TYR A 246 7.50 -18.07 -15.99
N ALA A 247 8.32 -19.11 -15.86
CA ALA A 247 9.08 -19.66 -16.98
C ALA A 247 8.28 -20.77 -17.67
N LYS A 248 7.63 -20.48 -18.78
CA LYS A 248 7.08 -21.54 -19.64
C LYS A 248 8.24 -22.34 -20.26
N GLY A 249 8.50 -23.55 -19.74
CA GLY A 249 9.50 -24.45 -20.30
C GLY A 249 10.96 -24.21 -19.90
N GLN A 250 11.24 -23.23 -19.04
CA GLN A 250 12.57 -22.96 -18.47
C GLN A 250 12.59 -23.24 -16.97
N GLY A 251 13.75 -23.58 -16.43
CA GLY A 251 13.93 -23.71 -14.99
C GLY A 251 13.81 -22.35 -14.29
N TRP A 252 13.32 -22.35 -13.04
CA TRP A 252 13.22 -21.13 -12.22
C TRP A 252 14.51 -20.32 -12.18
N LEU A 253 15.66 -21.00 -12.00
CA LEU A 253 16.98 -20.38 -11.96
C LEU A 253 17.30 -19.63 -13.26
N GLU A 254 17.08 -20.29 -14.39
CA GLU A 254 17.36 -19.74 -15.72
C GLU A 254 16.51 -18.49 -15.99
N ALA A 255 15.22 -18.53 -15.64
CA ALA A 255 14.32 -17.40 -15.80
C ALA A 255 14.77 -16.15 -15.00
N GLN A 256 15.28 -16.34 -13.79
CA GLN A 256 15.82 -15.25 -12.97
C GLN A 256 17.08 -14.64 -13.61
N VAL A 257 18.00 -15.49 -14.10
CA VAL A 257 19.23 -15.04 -14.77
C VAL A 257 18.92 -14.30 -16.07
N VAL A 258 17.97 -14.80 -16.87
CA VAL A 258 17.53 -14.16 -18.12
C VAL A 258 16.95 -12.78 -17.83
N SER A 259 16.04 -12.65 -16.85
CA SER A 259 15.45 -11.37 -16.47
C SER A 259 16.51 -10.36 -16.01
N MET A 260 17.47 -10.78 -15.16
CA MET A 260 18.58 -9.91 -14.75
C MET A 260 19.44 -9.47 -15.95
N LYS A 261 19.70 -10.39 -16.90
CA LYS A 261 20.50 -10.10 -18.10
C LYS A 261 19.83 -9.08 -19.01
N GLU A 262 18.51 -9.18 -19.20
CA GLU A 262 17.73 -8.21 -19.98
C GLU A 262 17.75 -6.83 -19.34
N LEU A 263 17.53 -6.75 -18.04
CA LEU A 263 17.61 -5.50 -17.29
C LEU A 263 19.02 -4.92 -17.30
N ALA A 264 20.04 -5.74 -17.12
CA ALA A 264 21.43 -5.30 -17.18
C ALA A 264 21.80 -4.76 -18.57
N LYS A 265 21.32 -5.38 -19.64
CA LYS A 265 21.51 -4.86 -21.01
C LYS A 265 20.86 -3.51 -21.22
N ARG A 266 19.69 -3.26 -20.60
CA ARG A 266 18.94 -2.02 -20.76
C ARG A 266 19.50 -0.88 -19.93
N PHE A 267 19.92 -1.15 -18.70
CA PHE A 267 20.27 -0.11 -17.71
C PHE A 267 21.77 -0.04 -17.40
N ASN A 268 22.56 -1.00 -17.88
CA ASN A 268 24.02 -1.09 -17.70
C ASN A 268 24.47 -0.84 -16.25
N PRO A 269 24.02 -1.63 -15.25
CA PRO A 269 24.35 -1.40 -13.86
C PRO A 269 25.84 -1.65 -13.58
N THR A 270 26.45 -0.73 -12.84
CA THR A 270 27.83 -0.86 -12.33
C THR A 270 27.94 -2.05 -11.37
N LYS A 271 26.90 -2.29 -10.60
CA LYS A 271 26.80 -3.41 -9.65
C LYS A 271 25.38 -3.88 -9.49
N ILE A 272 25.20 -5.19 -9.35
CA ILE A 272 23.94 -5.86 -9.05
C ILE A 272 24.07 -6.51 -7.68
N MET A 273 23.28 -6.06 -6.70
CA MET A 273 23.24 -6.66 -5.37
C MET A 273 22.01 -7.54 -5.27
N VAL A 274 22.20 -8.80 -4.89
CA VAL A 274 21.14 -9.80 -4.78
C VAL A 274 21.08 -10.31 -3.36
N GLU A 275 19.88 -10.36 -2.77
CA GLU A 275 19.70 -11.09 -1.52
C GLU A 275 20.08 -12.57 -1.72
N SER A 276 20.97 -13.09 -0.87
CA SER A 276 21.60 -14.41 -1.11
C SER A 276 21.40 -15.39 0.05
N ASN A 277 20.23 -15.38 0.65
CA ASN A 277 19.86 -16.34 1.68
C ASN A 277 19.50 -17.70 1.07
N GLY A 278 20.12 -18.79 1.56
CA GLY A 278 19.76 -20.15 1.11
C GLY A 278 19.99 -20.42 -0.38
N TYR A 279 18.93 -20.81 -1.09
CA TYR A 279 18.98 -21.18 -2.52
C TYR A 279 19.28 -20.02 -3.47
N GLN A 280 19.09 -18.78 -3.06
CA GLN A 280 19.38 -17.59 -3.86
C GLN A 280 20.86 -17.50 -4.25
N ARG A 281 21.76 -18.11 -3.47
CA ARG A 281 23.20 -18.21 -3.81
C ARG A 281 23.45 -18.87 -5.17
N LEU A 282 22.62 -19.83 -5.56
CA LEU A 282 22.73 -20.48 -6.87
C LEU A 282 22.47 -19.51 -8.02
N VAL A 283 21.50 -18.59 -7.84
CA VAL A 283 21.20 -17.55 -8.83
C VAL A 283 22.37 -16.58 -8.94
N VAL A 284 22.97 -16.18 -7.81
CA VAL A 284 24.13 -15.29 -7.77
C VAL A 284 25.31 -15.91 -8.55
N HIS A 285 25.65 -17.18 -8.30
CA HIS A 285 26.72 -17.88 -9.02
C HIS A 285 26.39 -18.01 -10.51
N ALA A 286 25.18 -18.44 -10.84
CA ALA A 286 24.77 -18.58 -12.24
C ALA A 286 24.82 -17.24 -13.01
N ALA A 287 24.39 -16.16 -12.39
CA ALA A 287 24.42 -14.83 -12.98
C ALA A 287 25.84 -14.28 -13.15
N ALA A 288 26.71 -14.48 -12.16
CA ALA A 288 28.11 -14.06 -12.23
C ALA A 288 28.92 -14.91 -13.21
N ASP A 289 28.90 -16.22 -13.02
CA ASP A 289 29.81 -17.13 -13.73
C ASP A 289 29.35 -17.46 -15.16
N LEU A 290 28.03 -17.66 -15.36
CA LEU A 290 27.50 -18.06 -16.66
C LEU A 290 27.05 -16.89 -17.52
N ALA A 291 26.59 -15.79 -16.90
CA ALA A 291 26.07 -14.63 -17.62
C ALA A 291 27.05 -13.44 -17.66
N GLY A 292 28.15 -13.48 -16.90
CA GLY A 292 29.15 -12.41 -16.84
C GLY A 292 28.62 -11.10 -16.27
N LEU A 293 27.60 -11.15 -15.39
CA LEU A 293 27.00 -9.96 -14.80
C LEU A 293 27.79 -9.52 -13.54
N PRO A 294 27.86 -8.21 -13.23
CA PRO A 294 28.53 -7.69 -12.04
C PRO A 294 27.71 -7.93 -10.76
N VAL A 295 27.40 -9.20 -10.48
CA VAL A 295 26.51 -9.62 -9.39
C VAL A 295 27.30 -9.89 -8.12
N VAL A 296 26.80 -9.39 -7.00
CA VAL A 296 27.28 -9.64 -5.64
C VAL A 296 26.11 -10.11 -4.78
N GLY A 297 26.30 -11.23 -4.10
CA GLY A 297 25.32 -11.73 -3.14
C GLY A 297 25.49 -11.05 -1.76
N HIS A 298 24.38 -10.66 -1.16
CA HIS A 298 24.32 -10.13 0.20
C HIS A 298 23.49 -11.04 1.10
N ASN A 299 24.05 -11.44 2.24
CA ASN A 299 23.33 -12.25 3.21
C ASN A 299 22.64 -11.36 4.22
N THR A 300 21.32 -11.24 4.11
CA THR A 300 20.51 -10.36 4.94
C THR A 300 20.45 -10.86 6.38
N GLY A 301 20.80 -9.96 7.32
CA GLY A 301 20.80 -10.22 8.74
C GLY A 301 20.13 -9.09 9.52
N ARG A 302 20.69 -8.82 10.71
CA ARG A 302 20.18 -7.76 11.61
C ARG A 302 20.49 -6.35 11.10
N GLU A 303 21.42 -6.20 10.17
CA GLU A 303 21.83 -4.92 9.59
C GLU A 303 20.69 -4.19 8.87
N LYS A 304 19.66 -4.86 8.37
CA LYS A 304 18.49 -4.23 7.75
C LYS A 304 17.75 -3.25 8.69
N HIS A 305 17.92 -3.41 10.00
CA HIS A 305 17.30 -2.55 11.02
C HIS A 305 18.22 -1.40 11.47
N ARG A 306 19.44 -1.32 10.98
CA ARG A 306 20.41 -0.29 11.39
C ARG A 306 20.13 1.04 10.68
N HIS A 307 20.36 2.15 11.37
CA HIS A 307 20.14 3.50 10.84
C HIS A 307 21.21 3.93 9.83
N ASP A 308 22.41 3.36 9.91
CA ASP A 308 23.55 3.75 9.10
C ASP A 308 23.70 2.98 7.77
N VAL A 309 23.14 1.79 7.67
CA VAL A 309 23.24 0.92 6.47
C VAL A 309 21.95 0.19 6.14
N GLY A 310 20.98 0.19 7.05
CA GLY A 310 19.72 -0.56 6.90
C GLY A 310 18.64 0.22 6.15
N ILE A 311 17.43 -0.32 6.14
CA ILE A 311 16.25 0.33 5.54
C ILE A 311 15.98 1.73 6.12
N PRO A 312 16.21 2.01 7.42
CA PRO A 312 16.09 3.38 7.94
C PRO A 312 17.00 4.42 7.25
N LEU A 313 18.11 4.01 6.63
CA LEU A 313 18.93 4.90 5.82
C LEU A 313 18.15 5.44 4.59
N ILE A 314 17.28 4.62 4.00
CA ILE A 314 16.42 5.04 2.87
C ILE A 314 15.53 6.21 3.33
N ALA A 315 14.90 6.07 4.49
CA ALA A 315 14.06 7.13 5.07
C ALA A 315 14.85 8.43 5.28
N LEU A 316 16.05 8.34 5.85
CA LEU A 316 16.94 9.49 6.03
C LEU A 316 17.32 10.14 4.70
N LYS A 317 17.58 9.35 3.64
CA LYS A 317 17.92 9.90 2.32
C LYS A 317 16.69 10.54 1.64
N MET A 318 15.51 10.04 1.89
CA MET A 318 14.26 10.66 1.43
C MET A 318 13.99 11.96 2.17
N GLU A 319 14.18 12.02 3.48
CA GLU A 319 14.08 13.24 4.29
C GLU A 319 15.07 14.32 3.84
N GLN A 320 16.26 13.91 3.40
CA GLN A 320 17.29 14.79 2.82
C GLN A 320 17.00 15.21 1.37
N GLU A 321 15.82 14.90 0.84
CA GLU A 321 15.42 15.18 -0.56
C GLU A 321 16.37 14.55 -1.61
N LYS A 322 16.98 13.41 -1.26
CA LYS A 322 17.93 12.70 -2.12
C LYS A 322 17.28 11.60 -2.96
N TYR A 323 15.95 11.44 -2.91
CA TYR A 323 15.23 10.44 -3.69
C TYR A 323 14.25 11.06 -4.67
N THR A 324 14.21 10.53 -5.89
CA THR A 324 13.19 10.83 -6.89
C THR A 324 12.60 9.52 -7.41
N ILE A 325 11.29 9.37 -7.30
CA ILE A 325 10.54 8.19 -7.75
C ILE A 325 9.60 8.61 -8.88
N PRO A 326 9.69 8.01 -10.07
CA PRO A 326 8.77 8.30 -11.18
C PRO A 326 7.32 8.00 -10.79
N TRP A 327 6.44 9.01 -10.98
CA TRP A 327 5.03 8.90 -10.62
C TRP A 327 4.11 9.48 -11.70
N ASN A 328 4.43 9.29 -12.96
CA ASN A 328 3.64 9.80 -14.07
C ASN A 328 2.32 9.02 -14.21
N LYS A 329 1.18 9.75 -14.22
CA LYS A 329 -0.16 9.18 -14.38
C LYS A 329 -0.48 8.71 -15.78
N GLU A 330 0.10 9.36 -16.79
CA GLU A 330 -0.12 9.08 -18.21
C GLU A 330 0.79 7.97 -18.73
N ALA A 331 1.79 7.59 -17.95
CA ALA A 331 2.70 6.51 -18.31
C ALA A 331 1.95 5.19 -18.52
N THR A 332 2.26 4.55 -19.62
CA THR A 332 1.74 3.24 -20.05
C THR A 332 1.78 2.20 -18.92
N GLU A 333 0.96 1.16 -19.03
CA GLU A 333 0.79 0.05 -18.07
C GLU A 333 2.08 -0.50 -17.44
N ASN A 334 3.25 -0.26 -18.04
CA ASN A 334 4.54 -0.75 -17.57
C ASN A 334 5.21 0.12 -16.48
N SER A 335 4.86 1.40 -16.33
CA SER A 335 5.51 2.31 -15.38
C SER A 335 4.84 2.31 -14.00
N ARG A 336 3.54 2.33 -13.99
CA ARG A 336 2.72 2.51 -12.79
C ARG A 336 2.68 1.31 -11.84
N PRO A 337 2.55 0.05 -12.29
CA PRO A 337 2.45 -1.09 -11.38
C PRO A 337 3.70 -1.30 -10.52
N GLY A 338 4.88 -1.09 -11.09
CA GLY A 338 6.15 -1.31 -10.39
C GLY A 338 6.42 -0.25 -9.32
N THR A 339 6.39 1.03 -9.68
CA THR A 339 6.61 2.13 -8.73
C THR A 339 5.50 2.20 -7.69
N ARG A 340 4.26 1.88 -8.04
CA ARG A 340 3.16 1.81 -7.08
C ARG A 340 3.44 0.77 -5.98
N LYS A 341 3.85 -0.45 -6.32
CA LYS A 341 4.20 -1.48 -5.34
C LYS A 341 5.36 -1.05 -4.44
N LEU A 342 6.36 -0.36 -4.99
CA LEU A 342 7.46 0.19 -4.22
C LEU A 342 6.98 1.26 -3.23
N VAL A 343 6.19 2.23 -3.69
CA VAL A 343 5.65 3.31 -2.85
C VAL A 343 4.72 2.76 -1.77
N ASP A 344 3.82 1.83 -2.14
CA ASP A 344 2.95 1.12 -1.19
C ASP A 344 3.78 0.35 -0.14
N GLY A 345 4.88 -0.27 -0.56
CA GLY A 345 5.81 -0.97 0.34
C GLY A 345 6.50 -0.03 1.31
N LEU A 346 7.02 1.10 0.83
CA LEU A 346 7.68 2.12 1.64
C LEU A 346 6.72 2.75 2.67
N SER A 347 5.48 3.01 2.27
CA SER A 347 4.45 3.60 3.15
C SER A 347 4.01 2.67 4.29
N ARG A 348 4.24 1.35 4.15
CA ARG A 348 3.85 0.33 5.15
C ARG A 348 4.94 0.03 6.18
N LEU A 349 6.12 0.61 6.02
CA LEU A 349 7.21 0.38 6.95
C LEU A 349 6.91 1.04 8.30
N ILE A 350 6.92 0.25 9.36
CA ILE A 350 6.69 0.73 10.72
C ILE A 350 7.81 0.28 11.67
N TYR A 351 8.05 1.10 12.68
CA TYR A 351 8.87 0.70 13.82
C TYR A 351 8.00 0.05 14.88
N GLY A 352 8.43 -1.10 15.37
CA GLY A 352 7.84 -1.70 16.55
C GLY A 352 8.29 -1.00 17.84
N LYS A 353 7.69 -1.40 18.97
CA LYS A 353 8.00 -0.84 20.30
C LYS A 353 9.48 -0.92 20.71
N ASN A 354 10.24 -1.77 20.07
CA ASN A 354 11.69 -1.95 20.30
C ASN A 354 12.57 -1.10 19.35
N GLY A 355 12.00 -0.18 18.58
CA GLY A 355 12.70 0.66 17.61
C GLY A 355 13.25 -0.09 16.39
N ARG A 356 12.81 -1.33 16.15
CA ARG A 356 13.17 -2.11 14.96
C ARG A 356 12.00 -2.14 13.99
N LEU A 357 12.31 -2.36 12.72
CA LEU A 357 11.26 -2.61 11.71
C LEU A 357 10.38 -3.77 12.16
N GLU A 358 9.08 -3.56 12.12
CA GLU A 358 8.08 -4.54 12.48
C GLU A 358 7.48 -5.20 11.22
N GLY A 359 7.18 -6.49 11.32
CA GLY A 359 6.55 -7.24 10.24
C GLY A 359 7.50 -7.65 9.11
N HIS A 360 6.89 -8.15 8.03
CA HIS A 360 7.61 -8.53 6.81
C HIS A 360 7.93 -7.30 5.98
N THR A 361 9.19 -7.13 5.60
CA THR A 361 9.59 -6.06 4.68
C THR A 361 9.17 -6.43 3.27
N PRO A 362 8.42 -5.57 2.54
CA PRO A 362 8.01 -5.84 1.16
C PRO A 362 9.19 -6.06 0.20
N ASP A 363 9.06 -7.01 -0.72
CA ASP A 363 10.13 -7.43 -1.63
C ASP A 363 10.70 -6.26 -2.47
N ALA A 364 9.83 -5.34 -2.94
CA ALA A 364 10.29 -4.15 -3.66
C ALA A 364 11.15 -3.21 -2.77
N VAL A 365 10.87 -3.13 -1.46
CA VAL A 365 11.68 -2.36 -0.51
C VAL A 365 12.98 -3.07 -0.21
N MET A 366 12.98 -4.40 -0.12
CA MET A 366 14.21 -5.18 0.00
C MET A 366 15.12 -4.98 -1.21
N ALA A 367 14.56 -5.04 -2.42
CA ALA A 367 15.32 -4.76 -3.64
C ALA A 367 15.85 -3.31 -3.68
N LEU A 368 15.08 -2.31 -3.21
CA LEU A 368 15.56 -0.94 -3.07
C LEU A 368 16.74 -0.85 -2.08
N TRP A 369 16.63 -1.54 -0.95
CA TRP A 369 17.71 -1.58 0.03
C TRP A 369 18.97 -2.26 -0.52
N MET A 370 18.83 -3.31 -1.36
CA MET A 370 19.98 -3.90 -2.06
C MET A 370 20.69 -2.87 -2.95
N CYS A 371 19.96 -1.95 -3.60
CA CYS A 371 20.60 -0.85 -4.34
C CYS A 371 21.44 0.05 -3.41
N GLU A 372 20.91 0.43 -2.25
CA GLU A 372 21.67 1.25 -1.28
C GLU A 372 22.93 0.55 -0.78
N LEU A 373 22.85 -0.76 -0.52
CA LEU A 373 24.01 -1.55 -0.16
C LEU A 373 25.05 -1.58 -1.28
N ALA A 374 24.61 -1.68 -2.56
CA ALA A 374 25.51 -1.65 -3.70
C ALA A 374 26.23 -0.30 -3.82
N ILE A 375 25.50 0.81 -3.65
CA ILE A 375 26.05 2.18 -3.61
C ILE A 375 27.07 2.31 -2.48
N HIS A 376 26.68 1.91 -1.26
CA HIS A 376 27.56 2.01 -0.08
C HIS A 376 28.85 1.19 -0.23
N ASP A 377 28.77 -0.03 -0.75
CA ASP A 377 29.94 -0.91 -0.95
C ASP A 377 30.91 -0.33 -2.00
N ASP A 378 30.39 0.24 -3.08
CA ASP A 378 31.18 0.86 -4.12
C ASP A 378 31.90 2.14 -3.64
N HIS A 379 31.19 3.00 -2.90
CA HIS A 379 31.78 4.20 -2.33
C HIS A 379 32.83 3.89 -1.24
N LYS A 380 32.59 2.89 -0.41
CA LYS A 380 33.55 2.48 0.62
C LYS A 380 34.85 1.93 0.02
N ARG A 381 34.78 1.23 -1.10
CA ARG A 381 35.96 0.76 -1.85
C ARG A 381 36.74 1.96 -2.41
N LYS A 382 36.08 2.92 -3.05
CA LYS A 382 36.71 4.12 -3.61
C LYS A 382 37.46 4.93 -2.53
N LEU A 383 36.88 5.10 -1.34
CA LEU A 383 37.52 5.79 -0.21
C LEU A 383 38.75 5.05 0.33
N ASN A 384 38.76 3.74 0.30
CA ASN A 384 39.91 2.95 0.72
C ASN A 384 41.06 3.00 -0.28
N TYR A 385 40.77 3.03 -1.59
CA TYR A 385 41.81 3.21 -2.62
C TYR A 385 42.47 4.59 -2.53
N THR A 386 41.74 5.68 -2.34
CA THR A 386 42.30 7.02 -2.18
C THR A 386 43.16 7.19 -0.91
N LYS A 387 42.95 6.39 0.12
CA LYS A 387 43.79 6.38 1.31
C LYS A 387 45.17 5.71 1.10
N TRP A 388 45.29 4.77 0.16
CA TRP A 388 46.53 4.08 -0.14
C TRP A 388 47.44 4.89 -1.08
N ASP A 389 46.86 5.74 -1.94
CA ASP A 389 47.61 6.59 -2.87
C ASP A 389 48.31 7.79 -2.18
N TYR A 390 47.99 8.08 -0.91
CA TYR A 390 48.67 9.10 -0.10
C TYR A 390 49.89 8.58 0.71
N PHE A 391 50.17 7.29 0.65
CA PHE A 391 51.31 6.63 1.35
C PHE A 391 52.25 5.89 0.41
N ALA A 392 52.16 6.12 -0.90
CA ALA A 392 53.10 5.59 -1.89
C ALA A 392 54.11 6.65 -2.36
#